data_f574ac3ac22d877b6fec24886cde2dcc
#
_entry.id   f574ac3ac22d877b6fec24886cde2dcc
#
_cell.length_a   1.000
_cell.length_b   1.000
_cell.length_c   1.000
_cell.angle_alpha   90.00
_cell.angle_beta   90.00
_cell.angle_gamma   90.00
#
_symmetry.space_group_name_H-M   'P 1'
#
loop_
_entity.id
_entity.type
_entity.pdbx_description
1 polymer ?
#
loop_
_entity_poly.entity_id
_entity_poly.type
_entity_poly.pdbx_seq_one_letter_code
_entity_poly.pdbx_strand_id
1 'polypeptide(L)'
;MNNTSKSANRPEIRLLPGHGKRLKRGHPWLFSNEIRMDEAARAIPSGALVEIIGTDGRGLGVAMFNPHSLIAGRVLSREPGAAIDVRFIGRALSRALELRESLYDAPYYRLVHGEADGLPGLVVERYGDTALCQINSAGMASLESEITAALEEVLQPSAIVIRGDSSQRRLEGLASESHMAKGAVDGPQIIAEGGLEFFADLTSGQKTGWYFDQRDNRSFAASLAKELAKRFFRGIAVDVATEHSV
;
A
#
# COMPACT_ATOMS: atom_id res chain seq x y z
N MET A 1 10.55 -23.95 21.62
CA MET A 1 10.55 -24.85 20.46
C MET A 1 10.98 -24.03 19.27
N ASN A 2 12.21 -24.26 18.77
CA ASN A 2 12.80 -23.51 17.68
C ASN A 2 12.09 -23.82 16.37
N ASN A 3 11.24 -22.96 15.93
CA ASN A 3 10.69 -22.97 14.57
C ASN A 3 11.60 -22.12 13.67
N THR A 4 12.77 -22.64 13.31
CA THR A 4 13.56 -22.14 12.21
C THR A 4 12.78 -22.46 10.92
N SER A 5 11.93 -21.52 10.49
CA SER A 5 11.40 -21.53 9.14
C SER A 5 12.62 -21.48 8.21
N LYS A 6 12.89 -22.62 7.55
CA LYS A 6 13.94 -22.78 6.54
C LYS A 6 13.85 -21.58 5.59
N SER A 7 14.94 -20.82 5.47
CA SER A 7 15.22 -19.97 4.30
C SER A 7 14.94 -20.85 3.07
N ALA A 8 13.80 -20.63 2.44
CA ALA A 8 13.48 -21.29 1.18
C ALA A 8 14.62 -20.95 0.22
N ASN A 9 15.09 -21.91 -0.55
CA ASN A 9 16.11 -21.72 -1.59
C ASN A 9 15.50 -20.82 -2.67
N ARG A 10 15.52 -19.49 -2.41
CA ARG A 10 14.97 -18.47 -3.31
C ARG A 10 15.88 -18.34 -4.52
N PRO A 11 15.34 -18.08 -5.71
CA PRO A 11 16.16 -17.70 -6.84
C PRO A 11 16.95 -16.45 -6.55
N GLU A 12 18.14 -16.33 -7.14
CA GLU A 12 19.02 -15.17 -6.99
C GLU A 12 18.93 -14.27 -8.21
N ILE A 13 18.95 -12.96 -7.98
CA ILE A 13 19.23 -11.96 -9.00
C ILE A 13 20.56 -11.27 -8.69
N ARG A 14 21.36 -11.02 -9.73
CA ARG A 14 22.70 -10.44 -9.57
C ARG A 14 22.75 -9.03 -10.14
N LEU A 15 23.31 -8.10 -9.36
CA LEU A 15 23.50 -6.73 -9.83
C LEU A 15 24.66 -6.66 -10.83
N LEU A 16 24.52 -5.75 -11.80
CA LEU A 16 25.59 -5.42 -12.74
C LEU A 16 26.71 -4.61 -12.06
N PRO A 17 27.95 -4.70 -12.57
CA PRO A 17 29.08 -3.88 -12.07
C PRO A 17 28.73 -2.38 -12.06
N GLY A 18 29.12 -1.70 -10.98
CA GLY A 18 28.82 -0.28 -10.79
C GLY A 18 27.44 0.05 -10.22
N HIS A 19 26.52 -0.93 -10.18
CA HIS A 19 25.18 -0.77 -9.63
C HIS A 19 25.09 -1.20 -8.15
N GLY A 20 23.94 -0.90 -7.51
CA GLY A 20 23.68 -1.22 -6.10
C GLY A 20 23.99 -0.09 -5.11
N LYS A 21 24.60 1.03 -5.53
CA LYS A 21 24.83 2.18 -4.65
C LYS A 21 23.51 2.79 -4.15
N ARG A 22 22.48 2.84 -5.00
CA ARG A 22 21.14 3.33 -4.62
C ARG A 22 20.49 2.43 -3.59
N LEU A 23 20.55 1.11 -3.79
CA LEU A 23 20.06 0.12 -2.84
C LEU A 23 20.72 0.30 -1.46
N LYS A 24 22.05 0.43 -1.40
CA LYS A 24 22.80 0.66 -0.16
C LYS A 24 22.41 1.95 0.56
N ARG A 25 21.97 2.97 -0.19
CA ARG A 25 21.46 4.25 0.33
C ARG A 25 19.99 4.24 0.71
N GLY A 26 19.30 3.11 0.58
CA GLY A 26 17.93 2.97 1.00
C GLY A 26 16.88 2.98 -0.09
N HIS A 27 17.27 3.10 -1.37
CA HIS A 27 16.29 3.10 -2.45
C HIS A 27 15.59 1.75 -2.56
N PRO A 28 14.25 1.71 -2.64
CA PRO A 28 13.49 0.46 -2.60
C PRO A 28 13.37 -0.23 -3.97
N TRP A 29 13.84 0.39 -5.06
CA TRP A 29 13.68 -0.15 -6.41
C TRP A 29 15.01 -0.54 -7.04
N LEU A 30 14.97 -1.66 -7.75
CA LEU A 30 15.98 -2.09 -8.69
C LEU A 30 15.39 -2.07 -10.10
N PHE A 31 16.02 -1.32 -10.98
CA PHE A 31 15.59 -1.27 -12.38
C PHE A 31 16.18 -2.44 -13.17
N SER A 32 15.51 -2.84 -14.25
CA SER A 32 15.92 -3.95 -15.10
C SER A 32 17.35 -3.79 -15.66
N ASN A 33 17.81 -2.57 -15.92
CA ASN A 33 19.15 -2.26 -16.38
C ASN A 33 20.23 -2.28 -15.27
N GLU A 34 19.83 -2.48 -14.01
CA GLU A 34 20.76 -2.64 -12.88
C GLU A 34 21.02 -4.12 -12.57
N ILE A 35 20.24 -5.04 -13.15
CA ILE A 35 20.25 -6.48 -12.90
C ILE A 35 20.81 -7.22 -14.11
N ARG A 36 21.60 -8.29 -13.87
CA ARG A 36 21.98 -9.22 -14.92
C ARG A 36 20.74 -10.00 -15.34
N MET A 37 20.15 -9.60 -16.47
CA MET A 37 18.96 -10.23 -17.05
C MET A 37 19.35 -11.39 -17.99
N ASP A 38 20.05 -12.39 -17.45
CA ASP A 38 20.36 -13.64 -18.18
C ASP A 38 19.13 -14.55 -18.31
N GLU A 39 19.28 -15.71 -18.91
CA GLU A 39 18.19 -16.67 -19.12
C GLU A 39 17.58 -17.13 -17.79
N ALA A 40 18.41 -17.38 -16.77
CA ALA A 40 17.96 -17.80 -15.45
C ALA A 40 17.11 -16.70 -14.77
N ALA A 41 17.56 -15.43 -14.82
CA ALA A 41 16.79 -14.32 -14.28
C ALA A 41 15.47 -14.11 -15.03
N ARG A 42 15.46 -14.26 -16.36
CA ARG A 42 14.24 -14.13 -17.18
C ARG A 42 13.24 -15.25 -16.96
N ALA A 43 13.69 -16.44 -16.53
CA ALA A 43 12.86 -17.60 -16.24
C ALA A 43 12.19 -17.53 -14.84
N ILE A 44 12.60 -16.57 -13.98
CA ILE A 44 11.97 -16.39 -12.68
C ILE A 44 10.54 -15.89 -12.86
N PRO A 45 9.53 -16.52 -12.24
CA PRO A 45 8.15 -16.09 -12.34
C PRO A 45 7.95 -14.65 -11.84
N SER A 46 7.08 -13.88 -12.51
CA SER A 46 6.69 -12.54 -12.05
C SER A 46 6.09 -12.63 -10.65
N GLY A 47 6.58 -11.77 -9.76
CA GLY A 47 6.14 -11.71 -8.36
C GLY A 47 6.92 -12.61 -7.40
N ALA A 48 7.83 -13.45 -7.89
CA ALA A 48 8.64 -14.30 -7.03
C ALA A 48 9.51 -13.49 -6.05
N LEU A 49 9.67 -14.01 -4.84
CA LEU A 49 10.67 -13.52 -3.89
C LEU A 49 12.05 -14.01 -4.30
N VAL A 50 13.03 -13.10 -4.33
CA VAL A 50 14.39 -13.39 -4.76
C VAL A 50 15.41 -12.85 -3.76
N GLU A 51 16.60 -13.48 -3.70
CA GLU A 51 17.76 -12.92 -3.04
C GLU A 51 18.49 -11.97 -4.00
N ILE A 52 18.86 -10.78 -3.49
CA ILE A 52 19.65 -9.82 -4.24
C ILE A 52 21.12 -10.06 -3.96
N ILE A 53 21.90 -10.36 -4.99
CA ILE A 53 23.34 -10.63 -4.89
C ILE A 53 24.12 -9.45 -5.49
N GLY A 54 25.03 -8.93 -4.70
CA GLY A 54 25.96 -7.88 -5.14
C GLY A 54 27.04 -8.42 -6.09
N THR A 55 27.81 -7.50 -6.68
CA THR A 55 28.93 -7.84 -7.59
C THR A 55 30.07 -8.56 -6.88
N ASP A 56 30.17 -8.42 -5.55
CA ASP A 56 31.09 -9.11 -4.68
C ASP A 56 30.60 -10.49 -4.20
N GLY A 57 29.44 -10.95 -4.69
CA GLY A 57 28.83 -12.20 -4.33
C GLY A 57 28.09 -12.18 -2.98
N ARG A 58 28.04 -11.05 -2.28
CA ARG A 58 27.35 -10.94 -0.99
C ARG A 58 25.86 -10.71 -1.21
N GLY A 59 25.04 -11.31 -0.34
CA GLY A 59 23.62 -11.01 -0.25
C GLY A 59 23.38 -9.55 0.19
N LEU A 60 22.45 -8.88 -0.45
CA LEU A 60 22.07 -7.49 -0.17
C LEU A 60 20.63 -7.35 0.34
N GLY A 61 19.89 -8.46 0.42
CA GLY A 61 18.53 -8.50 0.91
C GLY A 61 17.58 -9.27 0.01
N VAL A 62 16.28 -9.14 0.29
CA VAL A 62 15.18 -9.83 -0.37
C VAL A 62 14.31 -8.84 -1.12
N ALA A 63 13.93 -9.18 -2.36
CA ALA A 63 13.02 -8.39 -3.18
C ALA A 63 11.91 -9.25 -3.79
N MET A 64 10.81 -8.61 -4.14
CA MET A 64 9.87 -9.11 -5.14
C MET A 64 10.43 -8.82 -6.52
N PHE A 65 10.37 -9.77 -7.44
CA PHE A 65 10.96 -9.65 -8.76
C PHE A 65 9.93 -9.85 -9.87
N ASN A 66 10.01 -8.99 -10.90
CA ASN A 66 9.23 -9.13 -12.11
C ASN A 66 10.17 -8.86 -13.31
N PRO A 67 10.57 -9.91 -14.08
CA PRO A 67 11.50 -9.77 -15.19
C PRO A 67 10.96 -8.94 -16.37
N HIS A 68 9.65 -8.70 -16.41
CA HIS A 68 8.96 -7.97 -17.48
C HIS A 68 8.69 -6.50 -17.14
N SER A 69 8.99 -6.09 -15.89
CA SER A 69 8.78 -4.72 -15.43
C SER A 69 10.05 -3.88 -15.53
N LEU A 70 9.91 -2.57 -15.81
CA LEU A 70 11.03 -1.63 -15.75
C LEU A 70 11.59 -1.55 -14.32
N ILE A 71 10.72 -1.50 -13.30
CA ILE A 71 11.09 -1.66 -11.89
C ILE A 71 11.07 -3.17 -11.60
N ALA A 72 12.15 -3.83 -12.01
CA ALA A 72 12.23 -5.28 -11.97
C ALA A 72 12.33 -5.84 -10.55
N GLY A 73 12.94 -5.12 -9.60
CA GLY A 73 13.01 -5.53 -8.20
C GLY A 73 12.43 -4.48 -7.25
N ARG A 74 11.57 -4.92 -6.33
CA ARG A 74 11.04 -4.09 -5.22
C ARG A 74 11.51 -4.69 -3.91
N VAL A 75 12.39 -3.96 -3.22
CA VAL A 75 13.10 -4.44 -2.01
C VAL A 75 12.15 -4.44 -0.83
N LEU A 76 12.02 -5.60 -0.18
CA LEU A 76 11.26 -5.77 1.07
C LEU A 76 12.18 -5.72 2.30
N SER A 77 13.33 -6.37 2.22
CA SER A 77 14.29 -6.40 3.31
C SER A 77 15.71 -6.24 2.78
N ARG A 78 16.56 -5.56 3.55
CA ARG A 78 18.01 -5.48 3.30
C ARG A 78 18.80 -6.53 4.06
N GLU A 79 18.13 -7.35 4.82
CA GLU A 79 18.69 -8.51 5.49
C GLU A 79 18.60 -9.71 4.53
N PRO A 80 19.74 -10.29 4.13
CA PRO A 80 19.75 -11.51 3.31
C PRO A 80 19.06 -12.65 4.04
N GLY A 81 18.29 -13.44 3.31
CA GLY A 81 17.56 -14.57 3.88
C GLY A 81 16.35 -14.20 4.75
N ALA A 82 15.97 -12.91 4.83
CA ALA A 82 14.83 -12.47 5.65
C ALA A 82 13.55 -13.22 5.29
N ALA A 83 12.84 -13.75 6.29
CA ALA A 83 11.52 -14.34 6.08
C ALA A 83 10.52 -13.26 5.72
N ILE A 84 9.83 -13.40 4.59
CA ILE A 84 8.74 -12.55 4.16
C ILE A 84 7.45 -13.36 4.37
N ASP A 85 6.85 -13.17 5.49
CA ASP A 85 5.68 -13.91 5.98
C ASP A 85 4.65 -12.96 6.60
N VAL A 86 3.57 -13.50 7.15
CA VAL A 86 2.51 -12.75 7.86
C VAL A 86 3.11 -11.85 8.94
N ARG A 87 4.11 -12.33 9.69
CA ARG A 87 4.75 -11.55 10.76
C ARG A 87 5.57 -10.39 10.23
N PHE A 88 6.24 -10.57 9.08
CA PHE A 88 6.97 -9.49 8.42
C PHE A 88 6.02 -8.36 8.01
N ILE A 89 4.93 -8.72 7.34
CA ILE A 89 3.90 -7.78 6.89
C ILE A 89 3.21 -7.14 8.11
N GLY A 90 2.84 -7.93 9.11
CA GLY A 90 2.22 -7.45 10.35
C GLY A 90 3.06 -6.40 11.08
N ARG A 91 4.38 -6.58 11.18
CA ARG A 91 5.27 -5.55 11.77
C ARG A 91 5.28 -4.25 10.96
N ALA A 92 5.21 -4.32 9.63
CA ALA A 92 5.13 -3.12 8.79
C ALA A 92 3.78 -2.41 8.98
N LEU A 93 2.68 -3.17 9.00
CA LEU A 93 1.33 -2.65 9.27
C LEU A 93 1.22 -2.01 10.66
N SER A 94 1.76 -2.66 11.70
CA SER A 94 1.72 -2.11 13.07
C SER A 94 2.46 -0.78 13.18
N ARG A 95 3.66 -0.66 12.59
CA ARG A 95 4.39 0.62 12.56
C ARG A 95 3.62 1.70 11.79
N ALA A 96 3.01 1.33 10.67
CA ALA A 96 2.18 2.25 9.90
C ALA A 96 0.96 2.69 10.71
N LEU A 97 0.32 1.77 11.43
CA LEU A 97 -0.83 2.04 12.29
C LEU A 97 -0.49 3.00 13.43
N GLU A 98 0.57 2.72 14.18
CA GLU A 98 1.06 3.60 15.26
C GLU A 98 1.28 5.03 14.77
N LEU A 99 1.89 5.20 13.59
CA LEU A 99 2.09 6.53 13.00
C LEU A 99 0.76 7.21 12.68
N ARG A 100 -0.20 6.51 12.05
CA ARG A 100 -1.49 7.10 11.66
C ARG A 100 -2.36 7.42 12.88
N GLU A 101 -2.36 6.58 13.89
CA GLU A 101 -3.08 6.84 15.15
C GLU A 101 -2.49 8.02 15.94
N SER A 102 -1.20 8.32 15.77
CA SER A 102 -0.61 9.54 16.33
C SER A 102 -0.98 10.82 15.56
N LEU A 103 -1.47 10.71 14.32
CA LEU A 103 -1.78 11.84 13.43
C LEU A 103 -3.28 12.10 13.27
N TYR A 104 -4.11 11.09 13.48
CA TYR A 104 -5.55 11.14 13.18
C TYR A 104 -6.38 10.63 14.34
N ASP A 105 -7.39 11.39 14.74
CA ASP A 105 -8.28 11.07 15.87
C ASP A 105 -9.32 9.99 15.51
N ALA A 106 -9.53 9.71 14.22
CA ALA A 106 -10.54 8.76 13.75
C ALA A 106 -9.95 7.83 12.67
N PRO A 107 -10.47 6.59 12.55
CA PRO A 107 -9.90 5.53 11.70
C PRO A 107 -10.26 5.71 10.21
N TYR A 108 -10.04 6.89 9.66
CA TYR A 108 -10.28 7.23 8.26
C TYR A 108 -9.02 7.84 7.66
N TYR A 109 -8.15 6.99 7.11
CA TYR A 109 -6.85 7.40 6.56
C TYR A 109 -6.27 6.35 5.63
N ARG A 110 -5.28 6.76 4.84
CA ARG A 110 -4.40 5.81 4.15
C ARG A 110 -3.42 5.22 5.15
N LEU A 111 -3.61 3.95 5.48
CA LEU A 111 -2.78 3.20 6.43
C LEU A 111 -1.41 2.88 5.83
N VAL A 112 -1.38 2.32 4.61
CA VAL A 112 -0.15 1.95 3.91
C VAL A 112 -0.04 2.73 2.61
N HIS A 113 1.14 3.35 2.41
CA HIS A 113 1.50 4.06 1.20
C HIS A 113 2.75 3.44 0.56
N GLY A 114 2.66 2.20 0.15
CA GLY A 114 3.68 1.49 -0.62
C GLY A 114 5.07 1.51 0.03
N GLU A 115 6.01 2.03 -0.70
CA GLU A 115 7.42 2.11 -0.36
C GLU A 115 7.69 2.90 0.93
N ALA A 116 6.86 3.91 1.22
CA ALA A 116 7.03 4.75 2.41
C ALA A 116 6.83 3.95 3.71
N ASP A 117 5.97 2.94 3.66
CA ASP A 117 5.67 2.06 4.81
C ASP A 117 6.36 0.68 4.70
N GLY A 118 7.30 0.52 3.73
CA GLY A 118 8.10 -0.69 3.55
C GLY A 118 7.36 -1.85 2.88
N LEU A 119 6.21 -1.58 2.26
CA LEU A 119 5.39 -2.56 1.52
C LEU A 119 5.18 -2.10 0.07
N PRO A 120 6.24 -2.11 -0.76
CA PRO A 120 6.24 -1.50 -2.09
C PRO A 120 5.20 -2.10 -3.01
N GLY A 121 4.34 -1.24 -3.55
CA GLY A 121 3.22 -1.64 -4.42
C GLY A 121 1.93 -2.02 -3.69
N LEU A 122 1.88 -1.90 -2.35
CA LEU A 122 0.66 -2.05 -1.56
C LEU A 122 0.14 -0.69 -1.10
N VAL A 123 -1.14 -0.42 -1.32
CA VAL A 123 -1.86 0.68 -0.69
C VAL A 123 -2.98 0.08 0.16
N VAL A 124 -3.08 0.51 1.41
CA VAL A 124 -4.19 0.14 2.30
C VAL A 124 -4.84 1.42 2.81
N GLU A 125 -6.14 1.51 2.68
CA GLU A 125 -6.95 2.58 3.23
C GLU A 125 -7.91 2.02 4.29
N ARG A 126 -8.05 2.74 5.40
CA ARG A 126 -8.92 2.37 6.51
C ARG A 126 -10.16 3.25 6.50
N TYR A 127 -11.32 2.60 6.51
CA TYR A 127 -12.65 3.20 6.58
C TYR A 127 -13.38 2.63 7.79
N GLY A 128 -13.06 3.16 8.98
CA GLY A 128 -13.55 2.59 10.24
C GLY A 128 -13.07 1.15 10.42
N ASP A 129 -13.99 0.20 10.36
CA ASP A 129 -13.72 -1.24 10.49
C ASP A 129 -13.52 -1.94 9.13
N THR A 130 -13.49 -1.20 8.04
CA THR A 130 -13.22 -1.74 6.71
C THR A 130 -11.82 -1.38 6.24
N ALA A 131 -11.06 -2.36 5.74
CA ALA A 131 -9.80 -2.17 5.06
C ALA A 131 -9.98 -2.32 3.55
N LEU A 132 -9.53 -1.33 2.77
CA LEU A 132 -9.49 -1.40 1.32
C LEU A 132 -8.05 -1.47 0.85
N CYS A 133 -7.72 -2.50 0.08
CA CYS A 133 -6.37 -2.77 -0.40
C CYS A 133 -6.30 -2.61 -1.92
N GLN A 134 -5.30 -1.86 -2.39
CA GLN A 134 -4.87 -1.91 -3.78
C GLN A 134 -3.51 -2.61 -3.85
N ILE A 135 -3.49 -3.73 -4.56
CA ILE A 135 -2.31 -4.56 -4.78
C ILE A 135 -1.77 -4.25 -6.17
N ASN A 136 -0.75 -3.42 -6.27
CA ASN A 136 -0.28 -2.80 -7.51
C ASN A 136 1.01 -3.42 -8.08
N SER A 137 1.54 -4.48 -7.48
CA SER A 137 2.72 -5.20 -7.98
C SER A 137 2.50 -6.70 -7.98
N ALA A 138 3.11 -7.39 -8.92
CA ALA A 138 3.03 -8.85 -9.03
C ALA A 138 3.49 -9.55 -7.74
N GLY A 139 4.52 -8.99 -7.08
CA GLY A 139 5.01 -9.55 -5.84
C GLY A 139 4.05 -9.39 -4.67
N MET A 140 3.36 -8.25 -4.55
CA MET A 140 2.32 -8.11 -3.53
C MET A 140 1.11 -8.97 -3.83
N ALA A 141 0.79 -9.22 -5.11
CA ALA A 141 -0.28 -10.13 -5.48
C ALA A 141 0.05 -11.59 -5.07
N SER A 142 1.31 -11.99 -5.15
CA SER A 142 1.73 -13.31 -4.67
C SER A 142 1.71 -13.46 -3.15
N LEU A 143 1.63 -12.35 -2.41
CA LEU A 143 1.57 -12.30 -0.94
C LEU A 143 0.18 -11.89 -0.42
N GLU A 144 -0.86 -11.97 -1.24
CA GLU A 144 -2.21 -11.51 -0.87
C GLU A 144 -2.76 -12.25 0.37
N SER A 145 -2.51 -13.55 0.50
CA SER A 145 -2.93 -14.34 1.66
C SER A 145 -2.23 -13.86 2.95
N GLU A 146 -0.94 -13.57 2.88
CA GLU A 146 -0.16 -13.06 3.99
C GLU A 146 -0.56 -11.64 4.37
N ILE A 147 -0.89 -10.80 3.37
CA ILE A 147 -1.39 -9.44 3.58
C ILE A 147 -2.74 -9.49 4.29
N THR A 148 -3.67 -10.33 3.81
CA THR A 148 -5.00 -10.49 4.40
C THR A 148 -4.91 -10.98 5.85
N ALA A 149 -4.11 -12.02 6.11
CA ALA A 149 -3.91 -12.55 7.45
C ALA A 149 -3.28 -11.50 8.39
N ALA A 150 -2.28 -10.74 7.92
CA ALA A 150 -1.65 -9.69 8.71
C ALA A 150 -2.61 -8.53 9.01
N LEU A 151 -3.48 -8.16 8.08
CA LEU A 151 -4.54 -7.16 8.32
C LEU A 151 -5.54 -7.66 9.35
N GLU A 152 -5.91 -8.93 9.32
CA GLU A 152 -6.78 -9.53 10.32
C GLU A 152 -6.15 -9.51 11.72
N GLU A 153 -4.86 -9.82 11.84
CA GLU A 153 -4.14 -9.79 13.12
C GLU A 153 -4.01 -8.37 13.68
N VAL A 154 -3.71 -7.38 12.82
CA VAL A 154 -3.36 -6.02 13.25
C VAL A 154 -4.58 -5.10 13.40
N LEU A 155 -5.53 -5.15 12.48
CA LEU A 155 -6.69 -4.24 12.46
C LEU A 155 -7.98 -4.88 12.94
N GLN A 156 -8.10 -6.21 12.86
CA GLN A 156 -9.33 -6.98 13.11
C GLN A 156 -10.55 -6.40 12.36
N PRO A 157 -10.44 -6.12 11.06
CA PRO A 157 -11.48 -5.43 10.32
C PRO A 157 -12.70 -6.34 10.12
N SER A 158 -13.89 -5.75 10.03
CA SER A 158 -15.13 -6.46 9.67
C SER A 158 -15.12 -6.90 8.20
N ALA A 159 -14.48 -6.10 7.33
CA ALA A 159 -14.37 -6.38 5.90
C ALA A 159 -13.00 -6.00 5.33
N ILE A 160 -12.53 -6.77 4.34
CA ILE A 160 -11.34 -6.49 3.55
C ILE A 160 -11.71 -6.54 2.08
N VAL A 161 -11.57 -5.40 1.39
CA VAL A 161 -11.84 -5.23 -0.03
C VAL A 161 -10.51 -5.21 -0.78
N ILE A 162 -10.34 -6.05 -1.80
CA ILE A 162 -9.20 -5.98 -2.72
C ILE A 162 -9.66 -5.31 -4.01
N ARG A 163 -9.07 -4.15 -4.35
CA ARG A 163 -9.35 -3.40 -5.57
C ARG A 163 -8.30 -3.69 -6.64
N GLY A 164 -8.75 -4.11 -7.81
CA GLY A 164 -7.90 -4.50 -8.94
C GLY A 164 -7.93 -3.55 -10.14
N ASP A 165 -8.59 -2.40 -10.04
CA ASP A 165 -8.86 -1.48 -11.15
C ASP A 165 -7.75 -0.44 -11.43
N SER A 166 -6.60 -0.54 -10.74
CA SER A 166 -5.50 0.40 -10.95
C SER A 166 -4.77 0.16 -12.27
N SER A 167 -4.36 1.25 -12.95
CA SER A 167 -3.56 1.17 -14.17
C SER A 167 -2.18 0.53 -13.96
N GLN A 168 -1.63 0.61 -12.75
CA GLN A 168 -0.33 0.05 -12.39
C GLN A 168 -0.34 -1.49 -12.47
N ARG A 169 -1.46 -2.14 -12.16
CA ARG A 169 -1.59 -3.61 -12.25
C ARG A 169 -1.32 -4.12 -13.66
N ARG A 170 -1.79 -3.42 -14.69
CA ARG A 170 -1.55 -3.80 -16.09
C ARG A 170 -0.07 -3.78 -16.47
N LEU A 171 0.70 -2.81 -15.94
CA LEU A 171 2.15 -2.72 -16.15
C LEU A 171 2.92 -3.86 -15.47
N GLU A 172 2.33 -4.47 -14.45
CA GLU A 172 2.87 -5.62 -13.75
C GLU A 172 2.36 -6.97 -14.29
N GLY A 173 1.49 -6.96 -15.31
CA GLY A 173 0.91 -8.16 -15.90
C GLY A 173 -0.23 -8.77 -15.10
N LEU A 174 -0.86 -8.00 -14.20
CA LEU A 174 -1.95 -8.46 -13.33
C LEU A 174 -3.31 -8.19 -13.94
N ALA A 175 -4.27 -9.08 -13.69
CA ALA A 175 -5.69 -8.89 -14.04
C ALA A 175 -6.31 -7.75 -13.23
N SER A 176 -7.32 -7.09 -13.82
CA SER A 176 -8.07 -5.99 -13.18
C SER A 176 -9.31 -6.54 -12.47
N GLU A 177 -9.10 -7.41 -11.48
CA GLU A 177 -10.17 -8.03 -10.71
C GLU A 177 -10.23 -7.46 -9.30
N SER A 178 -11.45 -7.14 -8.85
CA SER A 178 -11.74 -6.71 -7.47
C SER A 178 -12.58 -7.79 -6.79
N HIS A 179 -12.32 -8.04 -5.51
CA HIS A 179 -13.05 -9.04 -4.74
C HIS A 179 -13.06 -8.72 -3.24
N MET A 180 -13.91 -9.41 -2.50
CA MET A 180 -13.93 -9.39 -1.05
C MET A 180 -13.00 -10.50 -0.54
N ALA A 181 -11.94 -10.12 0.19
CA ALA A 181 -11.08 -11.08 0.87
C ALA A 181 -11.66 -11.48 2.23
N LYS A 182 -12.48 -10.62 2.85
CA LYS A 182 -13.19 -10.90 4.10
C LYS A 182 -14.50 -10.10 4.18
N GLY A 183 -15.52 -10.68 4.79
CA GLY A 183 -16.78 -10.02 5.10
C GLY A 183 -17.54 -9.52 3.88
N ALA A 184 -18.35 -8.49 4.10
CA ALA A 184 -19.12 -7.80 3.06
C ALA A 184 -19.15 -6.30 3.32
N VAL A 185 -19.33 -5.52 2.27
CA VAL A 185 -19.55 -4.06 2.35
C VAL A 185 -20.90 -3.76 1.71
N ASP A 186 -21.84 -3.32 2.52
CA ASP A 186 -23.18 -2.98 2.07
C ASP A 186 -23.30 -1.46 1.88
N GLY A 187 -23.41 -1.05 0.61
CA GLY A 187 -23.59 0.36 0.23
C GLY A 187 -22.41 1.27 0.54
N PRO A 188 -22.62 2.59 0.41
CA PRO A 188 -21.58 3.57 0.69
C PRO A 188 -21.17 3.59 2.16
N GLN A 189 -19.87 3.71 2.41
CA GLN A 189 -19.32 3.78 3.76
C GLN A 189 -19.21 5.23 4.22
N ILE A 190 -19.51 5.49 5.49
CA ILE A 190 -19.38 6.81 6.10
C ILE A 190 -17.92 7.10 6.40
N ILE A 191 -17.48 8.32 6.11
CA ILE A 191 -16.17 8.86 6.45
C ILE A 191 -16.38 10.09 7.31
N ALA A 192 -15.83 10.13 8.52
CA ALA A 192 -15.78 11.34 9.33
C ALA A 192 -14.49 12.10 9.08
N GLU A 193 -14.59 13.35 8.63
CA GLU A 193 -13.45 14.22 8.38
C GLU A 193 -13.81 15.69 8.67
N GLY A 194 -13.01 16.36 9.52
CA GLY A 194 -13.20 17.79 9.81
C GLY A 194 -14.52 18.13 10.49
N GLY A 195 -15.14 17.20 11.21
CA GLY A 195 -16.45 17.36 11.84
C GLY A 195 -17.65 17.15 10.90
N LEU A 196 -17.40 16.71 9.67
CA LEU A 196 -18.41 16.40 8.66
C LEU A 196 -18.40 14.90 8.34
N GLU A 197 -19.54 14.39 7.88
CA GLU A 197 -19.68 13.05 7.37
C GLU A 197 -19.79 13.06 5.84
N PHE A 198 -19.08 12.15 5.21
CA PHE A 198 -19.07 11.94 3.77
C PHE A 198 -19.37 10.49 3.47
N PHE A 199 -19.83 10.20 2.24
CA PHE A 199 -20.10 8.87 1.77
C PHE A 199 -19.09 8.45 0.70
N ALA A 200 -18.49 7.26 0.85
CA ALA A 200 -17.58 6.67 -0.12
C ALA A 200 -18.08 5.31 -0.59
N ASP A 201 -18.17 5.12 -1.88
CA ASP A 201 -18.41 3.81 -2.47
C ASP A 201 -17.08 3.09 -2.67
N LEU A 202 -16.84 2.07 -1.83
CA LEU A 202 -15.59 1.31 -1.82
C LEU A 202 -15.55 0.22 -2.89
N THR A 203 -16.68 -0.13 -3.47
CA THR A 203 -16.80 -1.24 -4.43
C THR A 203 -16.77 -0.78 -5.88
N SER A 204 -17.49 0.28 -6.22
CA SER A 204 -17.64 0.82 -7.59
C SER A 204 -17.21 2.28 -7.71
N GLY A 205 -16.92 2.96 -6.61
CA GLY A 205 -16.52 4.36 -6.59
C GLY A 205 -15.21 4.61 -7.35
N GLN A 206 -15.03 5.84 -7.85
CA GLN A 206 -13.82 6.26 -8.54
C GLN A 206 -12.60 6.11 -7.60
N LYS A 207 -11.49 5.57 -8.11
CA LYS A 207 -10.29 5.19 -7.34
C LYS A 207 -10.68 4.25 -6.18
N THR A 208 -10.40 4.65 -4.93
CA THR A 208 -10.68 3.91 -3.70
C THR A 208 -11.91 4.43 -2.95
N GLY A 209 -12.70 5.32 -3.58
CA GLY A 209 -13.89 5.93 -2.98
C GLY A 209 -13.63 7.28 -2.31
N TRP A 210 -12.42 7.54 -1.81
CA TRP A 210 -12.05 8.79 -1.16
C TRP A 210 -10.62 9.21 -1.44
N TYR A 211 -10.32 10.52 -1.32
CA TYR A 211 -9.00 11.10 -1.52
C TYR A 211 -8.43 11.60 -0.19
N PHE A 212 -7.83 10.71 0.60
CA PHE A 212 -7.25 11.06 1.90
C PHE A 212 -6.10 12.07 1.81
N ASP A 213 -5.37 12.10 0.68
CA ASP A 213 -4.31 13.06 0.39
C ASP A 213 -4.81 14.50 0.17
N GLN A 214 -6.12 14.70 -0.01
CA GLN A 214 -6.75 16.01 -0.18
C GLN A 214 -7.34 16.57 1.12
N ARG A 215 -7.17 15.92 2.26
CA ARG A 215 -7.73 16.34 3.55
C ARG A 215 -7.37 17.79 3.90
N ASP A 216 -6.08 18.12 3.84
CA ASP A 216 -5.59 19.46 4.17
C ASP A 216 -6.08 20.50 3.17
N ASN A 217 -6.15 20.14 1.88
CA ASN A 217 -6.69 21.03 0.85
C ASN A 217 -8.19 21.30 1.08
N ARG A 218 -8.97 20.28 1.45
CA ARG A 218 -10.39 20.48 1.80
C ARG A 218 -10.56 21.36 3.02
N SER A 219 -9.78 21.14 4.08
CA SER A 219 -9.77 21.95 5.29
C SER A 219 -9.41 23.40 5.00
N PHE A 220 -8.36 23.62 4.19
CA PHE A 220 -7.96 24.96 3.75
C PHE A 220 -9.04 25.65 2.94
N ALA A 221 -9.62 24.99 1.95
CA ALA A 221 -10.71 25.54 1.14
C ALA A 221 -11.95 25.89 2.00
N ALA A 222 -12.31 25.04 2.94
CA ALA A 222 -13.41 25.30 3.89
C ALA A 222 -13.12 26.53 4.76
N SER A 223 -11.89 26.72 5.24
CA SER A 223 -11.49 27.90 6.02
C SER A 223 -11.59 29.18 5.22
N LEU A 224 -11.17 29.17 3.95
CA LEU A 224 -11.30 30.31 3.03
C LEU A 224 -12.78 30.65 2.75
N ALA A 225 -13.60 29.64 2.47
CA ALA A 225 -15.03 29.84 2.23
C ALA A 225 -15.71 30.48 3.46
N LYS A 226 -15.39 29.99 4.66
CA LYS A 226 -15.90 30.53 5.93
C LYS A 226 -15.47 32.00 6.13
N GLU A 227 -14.24 32.34 5.81
CA GLU A 227 -13.73 33.69 5.93
C GLU A 227 -14.36 34.66 4.90
N LEU A 228 -14.52 34.19 3.66
CA LEU A 228 -15.24 34.92 2.61
C LEU A 228 -16.71 35.15 2.99
N ALA A 229 -17.38 34.14 3.50
CA ALA A 229 -18.77 34.25 3.96
C ALA A 229 -18.91 35.34 5.05
N LYS A 230 -18.04 35.34 6.08
CA LYS A 230 -18.01 36.37 7.11
C LYS A 230 -17.81 37.79 6.53
N ARG A 231 -16.98 37.91 5.50
CA ARG A 231 -16.61 39.19 4.89
C ARG A 231 -17.72 39.79 4.01
N PHE A 232 -18.36 38.92 3.21
CA PHE A 232 -19.34 39.34 2.21
C PHE A 232 -20.80 39.26 2.70
N PHE A 233 -21.08 38.40 3.69
CA PHE A 233 -22.42 38.18 4.23
C PHE A 233 -22.55 38.64 5.69
N ARG A 234 -21.99 39.79 6.05
CA ARG A 234 -22.17 40.39 7.39
C ARG A 234 -23.65 40.56 7.69
N GLY A 235 -24.17 39.75 8.61
CA GLY A 235 -25.57 39.77 9.04
C GLY A 235 -26.45 38.63 8.52
N ILE A 236 -25.96 37.77 7.67
CA ILE A 236 -26.65 36.52 7.29
C ILE A 236 -25.98 35.39 8.06
N ALA A 237 -26.67 34.81 9.04
CA ALA A 237 -26.24 33.57 9.65
C ALA A 237 -26.43 32.47 8.61
N VAL A 238 -25.36 32.08 7.93
CA VAL A 238 -25.39 30.87 7.09
C VAL A 238 -25.05 29.72 8.01
N ASP A 239 -26.06 29.02 8.47
CA ASP A 239 -25.91 27.76 9.16
C ASP A 239 -25.64 26.66 8.10
N VAL A 240 -24.38 26.42 7.83
CA VAL A 240 -23.92 25.45 6.83
C VAL A 240 -23.97 24.00 7.39
N ALA A 241 -24.46 23.83 8.61
CA ALA A 241 -24.35 22.56 9.34
C ALA A 241 -25.63 21.70 9.30
N THR A 242 -26.75 22.13 8.72
CA THR A 242 -28.02 21.45 8.97
C THR A 242 -28.88 21.07 7.78
N GLU A 243 -28.38 21.01 6.58
CA GLU A 243 -29.19 20.46 5.48
C GLU A 243 -28.51 19.29 4.79
N HIS A 244 -28.54 18.14 5.41
CA HIS A 244 -28.51 16.87 4.68
C HIS A 244 -29.44 15.88 5.38
N SER A 245 -30.72 16.13 5.17
CA SER A 245 -31.77 15.12 5.28
C SER A 245 -32.55 15.19 3.97
N VAL A 246 -32.16 14.39 2.97
CA VAL A 246 -33.05 13.66 2.01
C VAL A 246 -32.22 12.59 1.34
#